data_3fa4f966062d0d4f8e4d96567a1bcfa1
#
_entry.id   3fa4f966062d0d4f8e4d96567a1bcfa1
#
_cell.length_a   1.000
_cell.length_b   1.000
_cell.length_c   1.000
_cell.angle_alpha   90.00
_cell.angle_beta   90.00
_cell.angle_gamma   90.00
#
_symmetry.space_group_name_H-M   'P 1'
#
loop_
_entity.id
_entity.type
_entity.pdbx_description
1 polymer ?
#
loop_
_entity_poly.entity_id
_entity_poly.type
_entity_poly.pdbx_seq_one_letter_code
_entity_poly.pdbx_strand_id
1 'polypeptide(L)'
;MLNHSKILLIGLCAVFLAACSGNATIPDTTDWELANFQYINQDNEQVSLENLKGEVTVANMVFTNCTTVCPPMTANMARLQRMANEEKLDVKFLSFSVDPEVDTPQVLKEFGNNFEADYTSWDFLTGYTQKEIEEFGMENFKTIVAKPKNGGEVVHGTSFYLIDQEGTILKSYDGLDVPYEEILEHAGILLEQK
;
A
#
# COMPACT_ATOMS: atom_id res chain seq x y z
N MET A 1 -23.45 -47.55 -45.64
CA MET A 1 -23.61 -47.86 -44.19
C MET A 1 -22.51 -47.08 -43.46
N LEU A 2 -22.86 -45.93 -42.95
CA LEU A 2 -21.92 -45.01 -42.28
C LEU A 2 -21.82 -45.42 -40.78
N ASN A 3 -20.59 -45.64 -40.36
CA ASN A 3 -20.26 -46.25 -39.07
C ASN A 3 -20.49 -45.27 -37.92
N HIS A 4 -21.60 -45.41 -37.22
CA HIS A 4 -22.03 -44.55 -36.09
C HIS A 4 -21.11 -44.62 -34.85
N SER A 5 -20.07 -45.45 -34.89
CA SER A 5 -19.14 -45.63 -33.77
C SER A 5 -18.04 -44.56 -33.65
N LYS A 6 -17.83 -43.68 -34.64
CA LYS A 6 -16.79 -42.63 -34.63
C LYS A 6 -17.29 -41.26 -34.19
N ILE A 7 -18.60 -41.09 -34.01
CA ILE A 7 -19.20 -39.81 -33.63
C ILE A 7 -19.28 -39.69 -32.10
N LEU A 8 -19.24 -40.82 -31.34
CA LEU A 8 -19.38 -40.80 -29.87
C LEU A 8 -18.10 -40.44 -29.11
N LEU A 9 -16.93 -40.43 -29.79
CA LEU A 9 -15.64 -40.15 -29.12
C LEU A 9 -15.22 -38.65 -29.15
N ILE A 10 -15.90 -37.80 -29.95
CA ILE A 10 -15.58 -36.38 -30.09
C ILE A 10 -16.36 -35.51 -29.06
N GLY A 11 -17.44 -36.06 -28.48
CA GLY A 11 -18.30 -35.33 -27.54
C GLY A 11 -17.83 -35.30 -26.10
N LEU A 12 -16.78 -36.06 -25.73
CA LEU A 12 -16.36 -36.18 -24.31
C LEU A 12 -15.13 -35.34 -23.90
N CYS A 13 -14.51 -34.61 -24.84
CA CYS A 13 -13.35 -33.76 -24.53
C CYS A 13 -13.68 -32.26 -24.28
N ALA A 14 -14.94 -31.85 -24.31
CA ALA A 14 -15.33 -30.43 -24.23
C ALA A 14 -15.84 -29.98 -22.85
N VAL A 15 -15.73 -30.83 -21.80
CA VAL A 15 -16.36 -30.52 -20.48
C VAL A 15 -15.37 -30.20 -19.35
N PHE A 16 -14.07 -30.07 -19.62
CA PHE A 16 -13.07 -29.85 -18.56
C PHE A 16 -12.36 -28.49 -18.60
N LEU A 17 -13.04 -27.42 -19.02
CA LEU A 17 -12.47 -26.06 -18.98
C LEU A 17 -13.36 -25.07 -18.22
N ALA A 18 -14.15 -25.54 -17.26
CA ALA A 18 -14.95 -24.65 -16.41
C ALA A 18 -14.75 -25.01 -14.94
N ALA A 19 -13.54 -24.91 -14.44
CA ALA A 19 -13.29 -25.01 -13.00
C ALA A 19 -11.94 -24.36 -12.67
N CYS A 20 -11.97 -23.09 -12.34
CA CYS A 20 -11.16 -22.38 -11.37
C CYS A 20 -11.39 -20.87 -11.55
N SER A 21 -12.66 -20.40 -11.50
CA SER A 21 -12.97 -19.04 -11.10
C SER A 21 -13.44 -19.09 -9.65
N GLY A 22 -12.60 -19.58 -8.77
CA GLY A 22 -12.72 -19.27 -7.36
C GLY A 22 -12.24 -17.83 -7.20
N ASN A 23 -13.11 -16.91 -6.77
CA ASN A 23 -12.67 -15.59 -6.36
C ASN A 23 -11.56 -15.79 -5.33
N ALA A 24 -10.33 -15.45 -5.70
CA ALA A 24 -9.24 -15.44 -4.74
C ALA A 24 -9.60 -14.43 -3.64
N THR A 25 -9.41 -14.81 -2.39
CA THR A 25 -9.72 -13.99 -1.23
C THR A 25 -8.47 -13.78 -0.41
N ILE A 26 -8.30 -12.58 0.12
CA ILE A 26 -7.22 -12.26 1.04
C ILE A 26 -7.57 -12.87 2.41
N PRO A 27 -6.72 -13.71 2.99
CA PRO A 27 -6.99 -14.30 4.31
C PRO A 27 -6.71 -13.27 5.43
N ASP A 28 -7.39 -13.45 6.56
CA ASP A 28 -7.17 -12.69 7.80
C ASP A 28 -7.22 -11.16 7.60
N THR A 29 -8.19 -10.68 6.85
CA THR A 29 -8.39 -9.25 6.61
C THR A 29 -8.94 -8.53 7.85
N THR A 30 -8.62 -7.24 7.95
CA THR A 30 -9.28 -6.28 8.85
C THR A 30 -10.37 -5.51 8.08
N ASP A 31 -11.15 -4.72 8.80
CA ASP A 31 -12.22 -3.87 8.26
C ASP A 31 -12.05 -2.41 8.74
N TRP A 32 -10.80 -1.96 8.84
CA TRP A 32 -10.51 -0.63 9.38
C TRP A 32 -10.72 0.42 8.30
N GLU A 33 -11.80 1.18 8.41
CA GLU A 33 -12.07 2.29 7.50
C GLU A 33 -11.06 3.42 7.72
N LEU A 34 -10.42 3.87 6.63
CA LEU A 34 -9.54 5.02 6.65
C LEU A 34 -10.39 6.30 6.74
N ALA A 35 -10.17 7.10 7.79
CA ALA A 35 -10.89 8.36 7.96
C ALA A 35 -10.56 9.34 6.83
N ASN A 36 -11.52 10.23 6.54
CA ASN A 36 -11.27 11.31 5.59
C ASN A 36 -10.05 12.14 6.00
N PHE A 37 -9.19 12.38 5.05
CA PHE A 37 -8.04 13.26 5.19
C PHE A 37 -7.85 14.12 3.93
N GLN A 38 -7.16 15.24 4.09
CA GLN A 38 -6.70 16.08 3.00
C GLN A 38 -5.37 16.71 3.40
N TYR A 39 -4.29 16.23 2.79
CA TYR A 39 -2.92 16.60 3.11
C TYR A 39 -2.21 17.08 1.86
N ILE A 40 -0.94 17.46 1.95
CA ILE A 40 -0.11 17.83 0.80
C ILE A 40 1.01 16.82 0.61
N ASN A 41 1.36 16.57 -0.66
CA ASN A 41 2.48 15.71 -1.00
C ASN A 41 3.79 16.50 -1.15
N GLN A 42 4.86 15.82 -1.53
CA GLN A 42 6.20 16.37 -1.79
C GLN A 42 6.25 17.42 -2.91
N ASP A 43 5.23 17.52 -3.74
CA ASP A 43 5.10 18.50 -4.82
C ASP A 43 4.13 19.64 -4.47
N ASN A 44 3.69 19.73 -3.21
CA ASN A 44 2.67 20.66 -2.70
C ASN A 44 1.29 20.46 -3.35
N GLU A 45 1.01 19.31 -3.88
CA GLU A 45 -0.30 18.94 -4.41
C GLU A 45 -1.17 18.34 -3.31
N GLN A 46 -2.48 18.58 -3.39
CA GLN A 46 -3.42 18.02 -2.43
C GLN A 46 -3.68 16.55 -2.72
N VAL A 47 -3.58 15.72 -1.69
CA VAL A 47 -3.94 14.31 -1.68
C VAL A 47 -4.96 14.07 -0.58
N SER A 48 -6.03 13.37 -0.91
CA SER A 48 -7.15 13.08 -0.02
C SER A 48 -7.60 11.63 -0.14
N LEU A 49 -8.39 11.15 0.81
CA LEU A 49 -9.03 9.82 0.70
C LEU A 49 -9.84 9.69 -0.60
N GLU A 50 -10.51 10.76 -1.06
CA GLU A 50 -11.29 10.74 -2.30
C GLU A 50 -10.43 10.47 -3.54
N ASN A 51 -9.14 10.92 -3.53
CA ASN A 51 -8.19 10.63 -4.61
C ASN A 51 -7.73 9.17 -4.62
N LEU A 52 -7.90 8.44 -3.51
CA LEU A 52 -7.52 7.02 -3.40
C LEU A 52 -8.66 6.09 -3.78
N LYS A 53 -9.89 6.58 -3.87
CA LYS A 53 -11.02 5.74 -4.26
C LYS A 53 -10.85 5.19 -5.67
N GLY A 54 -11.02 3.89 -5.79
CA GLY A 54 -10.78 3.15 -7.01
C GLY A 54 -9.33 2.70 -7.21
N GLU A 55 -8.42 3.07 -6.29
CA GLU A 55 -7.00 2.71 -6.33
C GLU A 55 -6.66 1.72 -5.22
N VAL A 56 -5.91 0.67 -5.54
CA VAL A 56 -5.28 -0.19 -4.54
C VAL A 56 -4.03 0.51 -4.02
N THR A 57 -3.92 0.66 -2.70
CA THR A 57 -2.86 1.47 -2.10
C THR A 57 -2.08 0.67 -1.05
N VAL A 58 -0.76 0.85 -1.05
CA VAL A 58 0.11 0.41 0.06
C VAL A 58 0.63 1.64 0.80
N ALA A 59 0.35 1.71 2.10
CA ALA A 59 0.73 2.85 2.94
C ALA A 59 1.73 2.46 4.03
N ASN A 60 2.53 3.44 4.47
CA ASN A 60 3.36 3.32 5.67
C ASN A 60 3.53 4.69 6.37
N MET A 61 4.24 4.67 7.50
CA MET A 61 4.65 5.87 8.22
C MET A 61 6.17 6.01 8.18
N VAL A 62 6.66 7.25 8.00
CA VAL A 62 8.10 7.57 7.89
C VAL A 62 8.40 8.91 8.54
N PHE A 63 9.67 9.19 8.82
CA PHE A 63 10.19 10.55 9.02
C PHE A 63 11.65 10.64 8.56
N THR A 64 12.04 11.80 8.05
CA THR A 64 13.32 11.94 7.34
C THR A 64 14.55 11.91 8.23
N ASN A 65 14.42 12.33 9.50
CA ASN A 65 15.51 12.32 10.49
C ASN A 65 15.68 10.97 11.21
N CYS A 66 14.97 9.92 10.81
CA CYS A 66 15.15 8.58 11.35
C CYS A 66 16.45 7.99 10.87
N THR A 67 17.27 7.48 11.81
CA THR A 67 18.55 6.87 11.49
C THR A 67 18.55 5.34 11.61
N THR A 68 17.43 4.76 12.02
CA THR A 68 17.31 3.34 12.35
C THR A 68 16.41 2.57 11.40
N VAL A 69 15.10 2.68 11.52
CA VAL A 69 14.13 1.83 10.80
C VAL A 69 13.57 2.44 9.51
N CYS A 70 13.48 3.78 9.39
CA CYS A 70 12.90 4.39 8.19
C CYS A 70 13.74 4.16 6.92
N PRO A 71 15.09 4.25 6.93
CA PRO A 71 15.86 3.97 5.72
C PRO A 71 15.64 2.56 5.16
N PRO A 72 15.74 1.45 5.94
CA PRO A 72 15.44 0.12 5.41
C PRO A 72 13.96 -0.04 5.01
N MET A 73 13.00 0.52 5.76
CA MET A 73 11.58 0.49 5.37
C MET A 73 11.32 1.20 4.04
N THR A 74 11.90 2.39 3.85
CA THR A 74 11.72 3.15 2.60
C THR A 74 12.39 2.45 1.42
N ALA A 75 13.57 1.84 1.62
CA ALA A 75 14.20 1.00 0.61
C ALA A 75 13.34 -0.22 0.24
N ASN A 76 12.69 -0.85 1.23
CA ASN A 76 11.77 -1.96 1.02
C ASN A 76 10.51 -1.50 0.24
N MET A 77 9.94 -0.34 0.58
CA MET A 77 8.80 0.22 -0.15
C MET A 77 9.18 0.54 -1.61
N ALA A 78 10.36 1.13 -1.84
CA ALA A 78 10.87 1.38 -3.18
C ALA A 78 11.08 0.08 -3.98
N ARG A 79 11.54 -0.99 -3.32
CA ARG A 79 11.62 -2.32 -3.95
C ARG A 79 10.24 -2.85 -4.30
N LEU A 80 9.27 -2.75 -3.39
CA LEU A 80 7.89 -3.18 -3.64
C LEU A 80 7.27 -2.42 -4.82
N GLN A 81 7.49 -1.10 -4.90
CA GLN A 81 7.03 -0.28 -6.02
C GLN A 81 7.62 -0.75 -7.35
N ARG A 82 8.94 -1.01 -7.41
CA ARG A 82 9.56 -1.53 -8.62
C ARG A 82 8.98 -2.89 -9.04
N MET A 83 8.78 -3.80 -8.08
CA MET A 83 8.19 -5.12 -8.36
C MET A 83 6.75 -4.99 -8.86
N ALA A 84 5.93 -4.12 -8.26
CA ALA A 84 4.57 -3.84 -8.75
C ALA A 84 4.59 -3.33 -10.20
N ASN A 85 5.50 -2.39 -10.51
CA ASN A 85 5.67 -1.87 -11.88
C ASN A 85 6.12 -2.96 -12.88
N GLU A 86 7.03 -3.85 -12.50
CA GLU A 86 7.48 -4.99 -13.31
C GLU A 86 6.33 -5.96 -13.63
N GLU A 87 5.46 -6.20 -12.65
CA GLU A 87 4.26 -7.04 -12.79
C GLU A 87 3.07 -6.29 -13.42
N LYS A 88 3.20 -4.98 -13.67
CA LYS A 88 2.17 -4.08 -14.23
C LYS A 88 0.92 -4.00 -13.35
N LEU A 89 1.10 -4.07 -12.05
CA LEU A 89 0.06 -3.84 -11.06
C LEU A 89 -0.06 -2.33 -10.81
N ASP A 90 -1.26 -1.79 -11.01
CA ASP A 90 -1.56 -0.36 -10.79
C ASP A 90 -1.80 -0.10 -9.30
N VAL A 91 -0.71 -0.04 -8.54
CA VAL A 91 -0.71 0.15 -7.08
C VAL A 91 -0.19 1.54 -6.75
N LYS A 92 -0.92 2.26 -5.91
CA LYS A 92 -0.47 3.52 -5.30
C LYS A 92 0.32 3.27 -4.03
N PHE A 93 1.25 4.16 -3.73
CA PHE A 93 2.06 4.13 -2.53
C PHE A 93 1.90 5.43 -1.76
N LEU A 94 1.73 5.34 -0.44
CA LEU A 94 1.61 6.50 0.44
C LEU A 94 2.55 6.37 1.63
N SER A 95 3.34 7.40 1.89
CA SER A 95 4.15 7.52 3.09
C SER A 95 3.70 8.74 3.90
N PHE A 96 3.11 8.53 5.07
CA PHE A 96 2.70 9.61 5.97
C PHE A 96 3.90 10.01 6.84
N SER A 97 4.31 11.29 6.78
CA SER A 97 5.33 11.79 7.71
C SER A 97 4.79 11.80 9.14
N VAL A 98 5.58 11.29 10.09
CA VAL A 98 5.26 11.36 11.51
C VAL A 98 6.00 12.49 12.24
N ASP A 99 6.77 13.30 11.51
CA ASP A 99 7.46 14.51 12.01
C ASP A 99 7.17 15.73 11.11
N PRO A 100 5.90 16.14 10.93
CA PRO A 100 5.51 17.18 9.97
C PRO A 100 6.10 18.56 10.26
N GLU A 101 6.59 18.79 11.48
CA GLU A 101 7.28 20.05 11.83
C GLU A 101 8.66 20.18 11.15
N VAL A 102 9.28 19.06 10.78
CA VAL A 102 10.57 18.95 10.11
C VAL A 102 10.39 18.61 8.63
N ASP A 103 9.53 17.65 8.36
CA ASP A 103 9.32 17.05 7.04
C ASP A 103 8.44 17.94 6.15
N THR A 104 9.04 19.02 5.64
CA THR A 104 8.39 19.85 4.61
C THR A 104 8.29 19.08 3.27
N PRO A 105 7.43 19.49 2.33
CA PRO A 105 7.35 18.87 1.00
C PRO A 105 8.71 18.70 0.33
N GLN A 106 9.56 19.74 0.36
CA GLN A 106 10.88 19.67 -0.23
C GLN A 106 11.79 18.63 0.47
N VAL A 107 11.77 18.56 1.80
CA VAL A 107 12.55 17.59 2.58
C VAL A 107 12.11 16.16 2.26
N LEU A 108 10.81 15.93 2.15
CA LEU A 108 10.24 14.64 1.76
C LEU A 108 10.63 14.26 0.32
N LYS A 109 10.65 15.22 -0.59
CA LYS A 109 11.11 14.98 -1.97
C LYS A 109 12.58 14.60 -2.03
N GLU A 110 13.44 15.31 -1.30
CA GLU A 110 14.86 14.99 -1.20
C GLU A 110 15.07 13.60 -0.57
N PHE A 111 14.28 13.27 0.45
CA PHE A 111 14.30 11.96 1.09
C PHE A 111 13.91 10.85 0.10
N GLY A 112 12.77 10.96 -0.58
CA GLY A 112 12.31 9.98 -1.57
C GLY A 112 13.30 9.80 -2.74
N ASN A 113 13.97 10.86 -3.18
CA ASN A 113 15.00 10.79 -4.22
C ASN A 113 16.17 9.89 -3.83
N ASN A 114 16.54 9.81 -2.55
CA ASN A 114 17.62 8.92 -2.08
C ASN A 114 17.27 7.43 -2.24
N PHE A 115 15.99 7.10 -2.42
CA PHE A 115 15.49 5.74 -2.62
C PHE A 115 14.96 5.49 -4.03
N GLU A 116 15.16 6.43 -4.95
CA GLU A 116 14.67 6.34 -6.33
C GLU A 116 13.15 6.16 -6.40
N ALA A 117 12.39 6.84 -5.51
CA ALA A 117 10.94 6.80 -5.49
C ALA A 117 10.35 7.29 -6.83
N ASP A 118 9.45 6.53 -7.42
CA ASP A 118 8.69 6.92 -8.60
C ASP A 118 7.43 7.69 -8.17
N TYR A 119 7.49 9.02 -8.27
CA TYR A 119 6.40 9.91 -7.86
C TYR A 119 5.15 9.85 -8.76
N THR A 120 5.16 9.06 -9.82
CA THR A 120 3.93 8.82 -10.61
C THR A 120 2.93 7.96 -9.85
N SER A 121 3.41 7.14 -8.90
CA SER A 121 2.59 6.26 -8.08
C SER A 121 2.88 6.35 -6.57
N TRP A 122 3.79 7.22 -6.12
CA TRP A 122 4.15 7.33 -4.70
C TRP A 122 4.12 8.76 -4.19
N ASP A 123 3.26 9.01 -3.20
CA ASP A 123 3.16 10.28 -2.50
C ASP A 123 3.71 10.19 -1.08
N PHE A 124 4.49 11.19 -0.68
CA PHE A 124 4.93 11.42 0.69
C PHE A 124 4.12 12.58 1.28
N LEU A 125 3.35 12.33 2.32
CA LEU A 125 2.34 13.25 2.83
C LEU A 125 2.80 14.00 4.08
N THR A 126 2.47 15.28 4.13
CA THR A 126 2.69 16.21 5.23
C THR A 126 1.62 17.32 5.23
N GLY A 127 1.83 18.42 5.96
CA GLY A 127 0.92 19.57 5.97
C GLY A 127 -0.17 19.50 7.05
N TYR A 128 0.02 18.66 8.03
CA TYR A 128 -0.79 18.52 9.24
C TYR A 128 0.05 18.83 10.47
N THR A 129 -0.58 18.94 11.63
CA THR A 129 0.12 19.13 12.90
C THR A 129 0.62 17.79 13.46
N GLN A 130 1.59 17.85 14.39
CA GLN A 130 2.08 16.65 15.09
C GLN A 130 0.93 15.92 15.81
N LYS A 131 0.02 16.67 16.44
CA LYS A 131 -1.12 16.08 17.13
C LYS A 131 -2.07 15.35 16.18
N GLU A 132 -2.33 15.92 15.00
CA GLU A 132 -3.19 15.29 14.01
C GLU A 132 -2.63 13.95 13.52
N ILE A 133 -1.32 13.86 13.26
CA ILE A 133 -0.74 12.57 12.80
C ILE A 133 -0.65 11.55 13.94
N GLU A 134 -0.47 11.96 15.19
CA GLU A 134 -0.51 11.06 16.35
C GLU A 134 -1.92 10.46 16.53
N GLU A 135 -2.97 11.28 16.41
CA GLU A 135 -4.37 10.84 16.45
C GLU A 135 -4.70 9.97 15.23
N PHE A 136 -4.31 10.42 14.03
CA PHE A 136 -4.56 9.71 12.78
C PHE A 136 -3.93 8.31 12.74
N GLY A 137 -2.69 8.17 13.22
CA GLY A 137 -2.00 6.88 13.33
C GLY A 137 -2.72 5.90 14.24
N MET A 138 -3.17 6.37 15.39
CA MET A 138 -3.89 5.54 16.37
C MET A 138 -5.29 5.15 15.87
N GLU A 139 -6.03 6.09 15.31
CA GLU A 139 -7.42 5.89 14.92
C GLU A 139 -7.56 5.04 13.66
N ASN A 140 -6.67 5.20 12.69
CA ASN A 140 -6.76 4.51 11.41
C ASN A 140 -5.88 3.25 11.34
N PHE A 141 -4.61 3.39 11.64
CA PHE A 141 -3.62 2.32 11.49
C PHE A 141 -3.41 1.49 12.76
N LYS A 142 -4.10 1.82 13.85
CA LYS A 142 -4.00 1.16 15.16
C LYS A 142 -2.54 1.09 15.66
N THR A 143 -1.74 2.09 15.30
CA THR A 143 -0.33 2.21 15.65
C THR A 143 -0.07 3.47 16.46
N ILE A 144 0.89 3.38 17.37
CA ILE A 144 1.32 4.54 18.16
C ILE A 144 2.21 5.42 17.30
N VAL A 145 1.91 6.71 17.25
CA VAL A 145 2.81 7.76 16.79
C VAL A 145 3.01 8.71 17.98
N ALA A 146 4.24 8.95 18.38
CA ALA A 146 4.53 9.83 19.50
C ALA A 146 5.88 10.55 19.36
N LYS A 147 5.85 11.88 19.39
CA LYS A 147 7.06 12.71 19.40
C LYS A 147 7.48 13.00 20.84
N PRO A 148 8.67 12.58 21.30
CA PRO A 148 9.12 12.83 22.65
C PRO A 148 9.31 14.32 22.94
N LYS A 149 8.75 14.80 24.05
CA LYS A 149 8.84 16.24 24.46
C LYS A 149 10.27 16.69 24.75
N ASN A 150 11.15 15.77 25.12
CA ASN A 150 12.53 16.09 25.53
C ASN A 150 13.54 15.86 24.38
N GLY A 151 13.08 15.80 23.15
CA GLY A 151 13.90 15.42 21.99
C GLY A 151 14.06 13.90 21.86
N GLY A 152 14.49 13.45 20.70
CA GLY A 152 14.64 12.04 20.36
C GLY A 152 13.88 11.70 19.09
N GLU A 153 14.05 10.46 18.60
CA GLU A 153 13.34 9.98 17.43
C GLU A 153 11.84 9.82 17.71
N VAL A 154 11.02 10.09 16.72
CA VAL A 154 9.57 9.85 16.80
C VAL A 154 9.32 8.35 16.83
N VAL A 155 8.52 7.91 17.80
CA VAL A 155 8.08 6.51 17.86
C VAL A 155 6.95 6.31 16.87
N HIS A 156 7.04 5.30 16.01
CA HIS A 156 5.96 4.89 15.10
C HIS A 156 6.06 3.40 14.77
N GLY A 157 4.98 2.85 14.18
CA GLY A 157 4.96 1.46 13.73
C GLY A 157 5.80 1.25 12.47
N THR A 158 6.27 0.00 12.28
CA THR A 158 7.09 -0.40 11.13
C THR A 158 6.33 -1.24 10.11
N SER A 159 5.01 -1.07 10.03
CA SER A 159 4.15 -1.86 9.15
C SER A 159 3.91 -1.19 7.80
N PHE A 160 3.69 -2.02 6.78
CA PHE A 160 3.01 -1.65 5.54
C PHE A 160 1.54 -2.04 5.65
N TYR A 161 0.65 -1.24 5.06
CA TYR A 161 -0.79 -1.41 5.12
C TYR A 161 -1.37 -1.48 3.72
N LEU A 162 -2.08 -2.56 3.40
CA LEU A 162 -2.82 -2.70 2.14
C LEU A 162 -4.22 -2.12 2.31
N ILE A 163 -4.58 -1.20 1.43
CA ILE A 163 -5.84 -0.46 1.43
C ILE A 163 -6.54 -0.75 0.09
N ASP A 164 -7.82 -1.10 0.17
CA ASP A 164 -8.63 -1.37 -1.00
C ASP A 164 -9.16 -0.10 -1.68
N GLN A 165 -9.90 -0.27 -2.77
CA GLN A 165 -10.45 0.80 -3.58
C GLN A 165 -11.55 1.63 -2.87
N GLU A 166 -12.12 1.12 -1.79
CA GLU A 166 -13.10 1.79 -0.95
C GLU A 166 -12.44 2.61 0.16
N GLY A 167 -11.14 2.40 0.40
CA GLY A 167 -10.37 3.03 1.49
C GLY A 167 -10.39 2.22 2.78
N THR A 168 -10.62 0.91 2.69
CA THR A 168 -10.54 -0.01 3.83
C THR A 168 -9.13 -0.55 3.97
N ILE A 169 -8.54 -0.44 5.14
CA ILE A 169 -7.27 -1.08 5.47
C ILE A 169 -7.55 -2.56 5.71
N LEU A 170 -7.17 -3.40 4.77
CA LEU A 170 -7.47 -4.83 4.81
C LEU A 170 -6.41 -5.65 5.55
N LYS A 171 -5.15 -5.25 5.46
CA LYS A 171 -4.06 -6.04 6.04
C LYS A 171 -2.84 -5.21 6.34
N SER A 172 -2.10 -5.62 7.36
CA SER A 172 -0.78 -5.06 7.68
C SER A 172 0.31 -6.13 7.54
N TYR A 173 1.48 -5.70 7.10
CA TYR A 173 2.66 -6.54 6.89
C TYR A 173 3.87 -5.95 7.61
N ASP A 174 4.85 -6.77 7.95
CA ASP A 174 6.11 -6.26 8.48
C ASP A 174 6.87 -5.46 7.41
N GLY A 175 7.21 -4.22 7.70
CA GLY A 175 7.91 -3.32 6.78
C GLY A 175 9.44 -3.47 6.79
N LEU A 176 9.98 -4.29 7.70
CA LEU A 176 11.41 -4.62 7.79
C LEU A 176 11.71 -6.00 7.20
N ASP A 177 10.87 -7.01 7.50
CA ASP A 177 10.90 -8.34 6.87
C ASP A 177 9.69 -8.46 5.94
N VAL A 178 9.80 -7.83 4.78
CA VAL A 178 8.66 -7.60 3.87
C VAL A 178 8.34 -8.86 3.06
N PRO A 179 7.10 -9.39 3.16
CA PRO A 179 6.63 -10.49 2.31
C PRO A 179 6.17 -9.96 0.94
N TYR A 180 7.12 -9.58 0.08
CA TYR A 180 6.86 -8.89 -1.19
C TYR A 180 5.86 -9.62 -2.08
N GLU A 181 6.06 -10.91 -2.30
CA GLU A 181 5.23 -11.74 -3.17
C GLU A 181 3.79 -11.83 -2.64
N GLU A 182 3.61 -11.94 -1.31
CA GLU A 182 2.29 -11.96 -0.67
C GLU A 182 1.57 -10.61 -0.84
N ILE A 183 2.28 -9.49 -0.67
CA ILE A 183 1.69 -8.15 -0.85
C ILE A 183 1.24 -7.95 -2.31
N LEU A 184 2.07 -8.34 -3.27
CA LEU A 184 1.75 -8.22 -4.70
C LEU A 184 0.60 -9.14 -5.11
N GLU A 185 0.57 -10.38 -4.61
CA GLU A 185 -0.55 -11.30 -4.82
C GLU A 185 -1.86 -10.69 -4.29
N HIS A 186 -1.87 -10.18 -3.05
CA HIS A 186 -3.05 -9.57 -2.45
C HIS A 186 -3.48 -8.29 -3.19
N ALA A 187 -2.54 -7.45 -3.62
CA ALA A 187 -2.83 -6.28 -4.45
C ALA A 187 -3.44 -6.69 -5.80
N GLY A 188 -2.91 -7.73 -6.43
CA GLY A 188 -3.45 -8.30 -7.68
C GLY A 188 -4.89 -8.79 -7.52
N ILE A 189 -5.19 -9.48 -6.42
CA ILE A 189 -6.57 -9.93 -6.09
C ILE A 189 -7.53 -8.73 -6.02
N LEU A 190 -7.13 -7.62 -5.39
CA LEU A 190 -7.97 -6.42 -5.29
C LEU A 190 -8.17 -5.75 -6.65
N LEU A 191 -7.13 -5.69 -7.47
CA LEU A 191 -7.21 -5.09 -8.81
C LEU A 191 -8.14 -5.87 -9.76
N GLU A 192 -8.34 -7.18 -9.54
CA GLU A 192 -9.27 -8.01 -10.31
C GLU A 192 -10.74 -7.87 -9.87
N GLN A 193 -11.01 -7.28 -8.70
CA GLN A 193 -12.36 -7.10 -8.13
C GLN A 193 -13.08 -5.82 -8.60
N LYS A 194 -12.57 -5.14 -9.64
CA LYS A 194 -13.17 -3.92 -10.24
C LYS A 194 -14.53 -4.15 -10.90
#